data_6e1e3a1cd1f373ea764bbf006b787299
#
_entry.id   6e1e3a1cd1f373ea764bbf006b787299
#
_cell.length_a   1.000
_cell.length_b   1.000
_cell.length_c   1.000
_cell.angle_alpha   90.00
_cell.angle_beta   90.00
_cell.angle_gamma   90.00
#
_symmetry.space_group_name_H-M   'P 1'
#
loop_
_entity.id
_entity.type
_entity.pdbx_description
1 polymer ?
#
loop_
_entity_poly.entity_id
_entity_poly.type
_entity_poly.pdbx_seq_one_letter_code
_entity_poly.pdbx_strand_id
1 'polypeptide(L)'
;TNGIQQTRGYKVLLLAGMGIGGGTSVNWTTSLRTPDKILSEWDSLTGQDNYFNSSEFKNSMDFVCRELNVDVENNRIPQKEEKLAKGLDLSDLSYKIIPRNTSNADCTESGFSTFGRYDESINSTNKVWFSEDKFEPNNVFSDTSIKSLDISNGKATHINVENNGILHKVGVDKVILAAGSLNTPKILLDSGYRNKHLGHNLKLHPVS
;
A
#
# COMPACT_ATOMS: atom_id res chain seq x y z
N THR A 1 8.43 -15.21 8.28
CA THR A 1 7.60 -14.40 7.37
C THR A 1 6.19 -14.26 7.95
N ASN A 2 5.90 -13.17 8.60
CA ASN A 2 4.67 -13.03 9.38
C ASN A 2 3.72 -12.01 8.73
N GLY A 3 3.41 -12.20 7.44
CA GLY A 3 2.41 -11.39 6.74
C GLY A 3 0.97 -11.62 7.23
N ILE A 4 0.76 -12.67 8.01
CA ILE A 4 -0.52 -12.96 8.64
C ILE A 4 -0.40 -12.65 10.13
N GLN A 5 -1.22 -11.74 10.60
CA GLN A 5 -1.32 -11.36 12.00
C GLN A 5 -2.75 -11.57 12.48
N GLN A 6 -2.94 -11.77 13.77
CA GLN A 6 -4.27 -11.94 14.33
C GLN A 6 -4.42 -11.19 15.65
N THR A 7 -5.63 -10.76 15.93
CA THR A 7 -5.95 -10.08 17.18
C THR A 7 -5.95 -11.06 18.36
N ARG A 8 -5.71 -10.55 19.58
CA ARG A 8 -5.95 -11.33 20.79
C ARG A 8 -7.41 -11.83 20.78
N GLY A 9 -7.62 -13.11 20.93
CA GLY A 9 -8.97 -13.72 20.86
C GLY A 9 -9.37 -14.16 19.46
N TYR A 10 -8.47 -14.10 18.47
CA TYR A 10 -8.60 -14.74 17.15
C TYR A 10 -9.82 -14.29 16.33
N LYS A 11 -10.37 -13.11 16.61
CA LYS A 11 -11.58 -12.60 15.93
C LYS A 11 -11.32 -11.95 14.59
N VAL A 12 -10.10 -11.45 14.38
CA VAL A 12 -9.73 -10.74 13.14
C VAL A 12 -8.39 -11.26 12.67
N LEU A 13 -8.32 -11.67 11.42
CA LEU A 13 -7.11 -12.00 10.69
C LEU A 13 -6.69 -10.79 9.86
N LEU A 14 -5.46 -10.34 10.04
CA LEU A 14 -4.88 -9.21 9.32
C LEU A 14 -3.83 -9.73 8.34
N LEU A 15 -4.00 -9.41 7.07
CA LEU A 15 -3.02 -9.68 6.02
C LEU A 15 -2.21 -8.41 5.77
N ALA A 16 -0.90 -8.52 5.80
CA ALA A 16 0.01 -7.41 5.51
C ALA A 16 1.19 -7.88 4.68
N GLY A 17 1.57 -7.10 3.68
CA GLY A 17 2.78 -7.35 2.90
C GLY A 17 4.03 -7.05 3.73
N MET A 18 5.01 -7.93 3.69
CA MET A 18 6.32 -7.75 4.30
C MET A 18 7.41 -7.89 3.22
N GLY A 19 8.26 -6.90 3.13
CA GLY A 19 9.34 -6.85 2.16
C GLY A 19 9.36 -5.52 1.40
N ILE A 20 10.30 -5.36 0.48
CA ILE A 20 10.38 -4.20 -0.40
C ILE A 20 9.11 -4.14 -1.26
N GLY A 21 8.49 -2.95 -1.33
CA GLY A 21 7.19 -2.77 -1.99
C GLY A 21 5.98 -3.00 -1.08
N GLY A 22 6.16 -3.58 0.12
CA GLY A 22 5.11 -3.75 1.11
C GLY A 22 3.85 -4.41 0.56
N GLY A 23 2.68 -3.83 0.83
CA GLY A 23 1.39 -4.33 0.37
C GLY A 23 1.24 -4.40 -1.14
N THR A 24 1.96 -3.55 -1.90
CA THR A 24 1.86 -3.55 -3.37
C THR A 24 2.43 -4.80 -4.03
N SER A 25 3.30 -5.52 -3.33
CA SER A 25 3.87 -6.78 -3.84
C SER A 25 2.96 -7.99 -3.62
N VAL A 26 1.89 -7.85 -2.83
CA VAL A 26 1.02 -8.96 -2.44
C VAL A 26 -0.48 -8.66 -2.58
N ASN A 27 -0.85 -7.45 -3.00
CA ASN A 27 -2.25 -7.06 -3.18
C ASN A 27 -2.87 -7.72 -4.42
N TRP A 28 -4.17 -7.51 -4.59
CA TRP A 28 -4.92 -8.03 -5.74
C TRP A 28 -4.91 -7.06 -6.94
N THR A 29 -4.02 -6.09 -6.93
CA THR A 29 -3.80 -5.12 -8.02
C THR A 29 -4.97 -4.18 -8.32
N THR A 30 -6.03 -4.19 -7.54
CA THR A 30 -7.14 -3.24 -7.68
C THR A 30 -6.65 -1.82 -7.42
N SER A 31 -6.81 -0.93 -8.39
CA SER A 31 -6.22 0.41 -8.41
C SER A 31 -7.28 1.46 -8.69
N LEU A 32 -8.21 1.63 -7.75
CA LEU A 32 -9.27 2.63 -7.84
C LEU A 32 -8.77 4.01 -7.41
N ARG A 33 -9.17 5.03 -8.15
CA ARG A 33 -8.94 6.43 -7.74
C ARG A 33 -9.92 6.83 -6.66
N THR A 34 -9.47 7.70 -5.77
CA THR A 34 -10.34 8.31 -4.76
C THR A 34 -11.41 9.16 -5.45
N PRO A 35 -12.69 8.94 -5.19
CA PRO A 35 -13.78 9.75 -5.77
C PRO A 35 -13.69 11.21 -5.33
N ASP A 36 -14.10 12.13 -6.22
CA ASP A 36 -14.07 13.59 -5.96
C ASP A 36 -14.82 13.98 -4.67
N LYS A 37 -15.92 13.30 -4.35
CA LYS A 37 -16.65 13.50 -3.09
C LYS A 37 -15.75 13.27 -1.87
N ILE A 38 -14.95 12.21 -1.88
CA ILE A 38 -14.03 11.89 -0.77
C ILE A 38 -12.87 12.87 -0.73
N LEU A 39 -12.37 13.32 -1.89
CA LEU A 39 -11.35 14.36 -1.97
C LEU A 39 -11.86 15.67 -1.34
N SER A 40 -13.10 16.04 -1.61
CA SER A 40 -13.74 17.23 -0.98
C SER A 40 -13.94 17.07 0.54
N GLU A 41 -14.26 15.86 1.00
CA GLU A 41 -14.30 15.58 2.45
C GLU A 41 -12.93 15.74 3.09
N TRP A 42 -11.85 15.30 2.41
CA TRP A 42 -10.47 15.46 2.90
C TRP A 42 -10.06 16.94 2.96
N ASP A 43 -10.39 17.75 1.95
CA ASP A 43 -10.18 19.19 1.99
C ASP A 43 -10.84 19.80 3.24
N SER A 44 -12.11 19.48 3.47
CA SER A 44 -12.86 19.95 4.64
C SER A 44 -12.27 19.52 5.97
N LEU A 45 -11.89 18.23 6.11
CA LEU A 45 -11.35 17.66 7.34
C LEU A 45 -9.95 18.20 7.69
N THR A 46 -9.16 18.54 6.68
CA THR A 46 -7.79 19.03 6.85
C THR A 46 -7.66 20.54 6.83
N GLY A 47 -8.75 21.25 6.57
CA GLY A 47 -8.78 22.71 6.43
C GLY A 47 -8.04 23.21 5.18
N GLN A 48 -7.89 22.36 4.18
CA GLN A 48 -7.29 22.72 2.90
C GLN A 48 -8.32 23.41 2.00
N ASP A 49 -7.85 24.37 1.19
CA ASP A 49 -8.68 25.03 0.20
C ASP A 49 -8.57 24.34 -1.16
N ASN A 50 -9.42 23.33 -1.36
CA ASN A 50 -9.50 22.56 -2.62
C ASN A 50 -8.16 21.93 -3.08
N TYR A 51 -7.29 21.54 -2.15
CA TYR A 51 -5.99 20.95 -2.47
C TYR A 51 -6.14 19.56 -3.12
N PHE A 52 -6.95 18.69 -2.51
CA PHE A 52 -7.12 17.33 -3.01
C PHE A 52 -7.91 17.25 -4.33
N ASN A 53 -8.69 18.27 -4.66
CA ASN A 53 -9.36 18.39 -5.95
C ASN A 53 -8.58 19.25 -6.97
N SER A 54 -7.43 19.79 -6.58
CA SER A 54 -6.59 20.60 -7.48
C SER A 54 -6.06 19.79 -8.67
N SER A 55 -5.69 20.49 -9.73
CA SER A 55 -5.02 19.90 -10.88
C SER A 55 -3.67 19.29 -10.51
N GLU A 56 -2.96 19.88 -9.56
CA GLU A 56 -1.67 19.36 -9.08
C GLU A 56 -1.83 17.98 -8.44
N PHE A 57 -2.79 17.81 -7.54
CA PHE A 57 -3.06 16.52 -6.89
C PHE A 57 -3.55 15.48 -7.92
N LYS A 58 -4.45 15.88 -8.83
CA LYS A 58 -4.95 14.99 -9.89
C LYS A 58 -3.84 14.57 -10.85
N ASN A 59 -2.96 15.49 -11.24
CA ASN A 59 -1.77 15.17 -12.05
C ASN A 59 -0.82 14.20 -11.33
N SER A 60 -0.68 14.32 -10.00
CA SER A 60 0.11 13.38 -9.22
C SER A 60 -0.51 11.99 -9.21
N MET A 61 -1.84 11.88 -9.09
CA MET A 61 -2.53 10.59 -9.24
C MET A 61 -2.36 10.01 -10.65
N ASP A 62 -2.44 10.85 -11.69
CA ASP A 62 -2.22 10.44 -13.08
C ASP A 62 -0.80 9.93 -13.29
N PHE A 63 0.18 10.60 -12.72
CA PHE A 63 1.57 10.16 -12.75
C PHE A 63 1.73 8.77 -12.14
N VAL A 64 1.23 8.56 -10.92
CA VAL A 64 1.33 7.26 -10.23
C VAL A 64 0.61 6.16 -11.00
N CYS A 65 -0.59 6.43 -11.53
CA CYS A 65 -1.33 5.45 -12.34
C CYS A 65 -0.56 5.06 -13.60
N ARG A 66 0.07 6.03 -14.26
CA ARG A 66 0.88 5.78 -15.45
C ARG A 66 2.14 4.96 -15.14
N GLU A 67 2.87 5.32 -14.09
CA GLU A 67 4.07 4.59 -13.67
C GLU A 67 3.76 3.13 -13.30
N LEU A 68 2.63 2.89 -12.63
CA LEU A 68 2.19 1.55 -12.26
C LEU A 68 1.43 0.82 -13.38
N ASN A 69 1.29 1.45 -14.56
CA ASN A 69 0.53 0.92 -15.68
C ASN A 69 -0.90 0.50 -15.27
N VAL A 70 -1.58 1.40 -14.58
CA VAL A 70 -2.97 1.17 -14.14
C VAL A 70 -3.91 1.34 -15.32
N ASP A 71 -4.56 0.27 -15.72
CA ASP A 71 -5.46 0.25 -16.85
C ASP A 71 -6.59 -0.77 -16.65
N VAL A 72 -7.66 -0.62 -17.42
CA VAL A 72 -8.72 -1.62 -17.59
C VAL A 72 -8.47 -2.53 -18.79
N GLU A 73 -7.75 -2.05 -19.81
CA GLU A 73 -7.46 -2.79 -21.05
C GLU A 73 -6.42 -3.88 -20.84
N ASN A 74 -5.53 -3.70 -19.87
CA ASN A 74 -4.55 -4.71 -19.46
C ASN A 74 -5.14 -5.87 -18.66
N ASN A 75 -6.46 -5.88 -18.46
CA ASN A 75 -7.13 -6.91 -17.70
C ASN A 75 -7.72 -7.97 -18.64
N ARG A 76 -7.18 -9.17 -18.57
CA ARG A 76 -7.88 -10.31 -19.11
C ARG A 76 -9.01 -10.69 -18.16
N ILE A 77 -10.24 -10.69 -18.68
CA ILE A 77 -11.43 -11.02 -17.89
C ILE A 77 -11.53 -12.54 -17.77
N PRO A 78 -11.47 -13.13 -16.57
CA PRO A 78 -11.63 -14.57 -16.40
C PRO A 78 -13.05 -15.02 -16.78
N GLN A 79 -13.20 -16.28 -17.21
CA GLN A 79 -14.49 -16.83 -17.63
C GLN A 79 -15.60 -16.70 -16.55
N LYS A 80 -15.24 -16.77 -15.27
CA LYS A 80 -16.20 -16.57 -14.18
C LYS A 80 -16.78 -15.17 -14.16
N GLU A 81 -15.95 -14.16 -14.42
CA GLU A 81 -16.35 -12.75 -14.47
C GLU A 81 -17.16 -12.45 -15.74
N GLU A 82 -16.84 -13.09 -16.85
CA GLU A 82 -17.68 -13.01 -18.06
C GLU A 82 -19.08 -13.58 -17.83
N LYS A 83 -19.18 -14.68 -17.09
CA LYS A 83 -20.49 -15.25 -16.71
C LYS A 83 -21.25 -14.36 -15.77
N LEU A 84 -20.55 -13.74 -14.79
CA LEU A 84 -21.15 -12.77 -13.89
C LEU A 84 -21.68 -11.56 -14.67
N ALA A 85 -20.86 -10.99 -15.57
CA ALA A 85 -21.27 -9.86 -16.41
C ALA A 85 -22.55 -10.18 -17.21
N LYS A 86 -22.60 -11.35 -17.87
CA LYS A 86 -23.81 -11.80 -18.57
C LYS A 86 -25.02 -11.93 -17.67
N GLY A 87 -24.85 -12.41 -16.45
CA GLY A 87 -25.94 -12.48 -15.45
C GLY A 87 -26.43 -11.11 -15.03
N LEU A 88 -25.53 -10.15 -14.86
CA LEU A 88 -25.85 -8.77 -14.53
C LEU A 88 -26.60 -8.08 -15.69
N ASP A 89 -26.15 -8.27 -16.94
CA ASP A 89 -26.82 -7.76 -18.13
C ASP A 89 -28.27 -8.30 -18.23
N LEU A 90 -28.47 -9.58 -17.97
CA LEU A 90 -29.80 -10.23 -17.95
C LEU A 90 -30.70 -9.69 -16.82
N SER A 91 -30.12 -9.12 -15.80
CA SER A 91 -30.82 -8.57 -14.62
C SER A 91 -30.95 -7.05 -14.67
N ASP A 92 -30.55 -6.42 -15.77
CA ASP A 92 -30.52 -4.96 -15.94
C ASP A 92 -29.69 -4.25 -14.85
N LEU A 93 -28.58 -4.87 -14.44
CA LEU A 93 -27.66 -4.33 -13.44
C LEU A 93 -26.37 -3.85 -14.11
N SER A 94 -25.95 -2.64 -13.77
CA SER A 94 -24.70 -2.06 -14.27
C SER A 94 -23.48 -2.64 -13.55
N TYR A 95 -22.39 -2.80 -14.28
CA TYR A 95 -21.08 -3.18 -13.73
C TYR A 95 -19.96 -2.35 -14.39
N LYS A 96 -18.77 -2.39 -13.78
CA LYS A 96 -17.58 -1.75 -14.34
C LYS A 96 -16.39 -2.69 -14.19
N ILE A 97 -15.54 -2.71 -15.22
CA ILE A 97 -14.24 -3.34 -15.11
C ILE A 97 -13.35 -2.51 -14.18
N ILE A 98 -12.75 -3.17 -13.20
CA ILE A 98 -11.88 -2.52 -12.22
C ILE A 98 -10.49 -2.31 -12.83
N PRO A 99 -9.94 -1.08 -12.81
CA PRO A 99 -8.57 -0.83 -13.25
C PRO A 99 -7.57 -1.56 -12.32
N ARG A 100 -6.51 -2.07 -12.90
CA ARG A 100 -5.48 -2.86 -12.19
C ARG A 100 -4.08 -2.46 -12.65
N ASN A 101 -3.12 -2.51 -11.72
CA ASN A 101 -1.71 -2.27 -12.01
C ASN A 101 -1.01 -3.56 -12.49
N THR A 102 -1.41 -4.04 -13.66
CA THR A 102 -0.87 -5.26 -14.27
C THR A 102 -0.38 -5.01 -15.67
N SER A 103 0.63 -5.78 -16.10
CA SER A 103 1.07 -5.83 -17.49
C SER A 103 0.33 -6.95 -18.24
N ASN A 104 -0.06 -6.68 -19.48
CA ASN A 104 -0.90 -7.60 -20.27
C ASN A 104 -0.15 -8.86 -20.75
N ALA A 105 1.18 -8.78 -20.87
CA ALA A 105 1.97 -9.78 -21.61
C ALA A 105 1.98 -11.18 -20.97
N ASP A 106 1.77 -11.27 -19.65
CA ASP A 106 2.05 -12.49 -18.90
C ASP A 106 0.90 -12.94 -17.99
N CYS A 107 -0.30 -12.37 -18.19
CA CYS A 107 -1.45 -12.73 -17.38
C CYS A 107 -1.94 -14.14 -17.71
N THR A 108 -1.51 -15.13 -16.96
CA THR A 108 -2.07 -16.47 -17.06
C THR A 108 -3.51 -16.49 -16.59
N GLU A 109 -4.42 -17.01 -17.41
CA GLU A 109 -5.86 -17.13 -17.08
C GLU A 109 -6.16 -18.22 -16.04
N SER A 110 -5.28 -18.41 -15.08
CA SER A 110 -5.46 -19.50 -14.10
C SER A 110 -6.72 -19.35 -13.24
N GLY A 111 -7.28 -18.14 -13.16
CA GLY A 111 -8.37 -17.82 -12.24
C GLY A 111 -7.93 -17.80 -10.76
N PHE A 112 -6.67 -18.14 -10.47
CA PHE A 112 -6.12 -18.26 -9.13
C PHE A 112 -5.27 -17.04 -8.69
N SER A 113 -5.37 -15.93 -9.39
CA SER A 113 -4.59 -14.71 -9.06
C SER A 113 -4.78 -14.22 -7.61
N THR A 114 -5.87 -14.62 -6.95
CA THR A 114 -6.12 -14.36 -5.52
C THR A 114 -5.08 -15.02 -4.61
N PHE A 115 -4.49 -16.13 -5.05
CA PHE A 115 -3.50 -16.89 -4.28
C PHE A 115 -2.04 -16.57 -4.66
N GLY A 116 -1.86 -15.64 -5.57
CA GLY A 116 -0.55 -15.22 -6.06
C GLY A 116 -0.43 -15.37 -7.58
N ARG A 117 0.62 -14.76 -8.13
CA ARG A 117 0.95 -14.80 -9.54
C ARG A 117 2.40 -15.20 -9.70
N TYR A 118 2.69 -16.03 -10.67
CA TYR A 118 4.06 -16.47 -11.02
C TYR A 118 4.67 -15.64 -12.15
N ASP A 119 3.83 -14.82 -12.78
CA ASP A 119 4.07 -14.29 -14.13
C ASP A 119 4.61 -12.86 -14.11
N GLU A 120 5.13 -12.38 -13.02
CA GLU A 120 5.67 -11.02 -12.89
C GLU A 120 4.76 -9.89 -13.46
N SER A 121 3.49 -10.19 -13.73
CA SER A 121 2.56 -9.25 -14.34
C SER A 121 2.14 -8.11 -13.39
N ILE A 122 2.41 -8.24 -12.10
CA ILE A 122 2.11 -7.20 -11.11
C ILE A 122 3.15 -6.08 -11.20
N ASN A 123 2.70 -4.86 -11.46
CA ASN A 123 3.54 -3.66 -11.37
C ASN A 123 3.52 -3.13 -9.94
N SER A 124 4.23 -3.81 -9.04
CA SER A 124 4.42 -3.36 -7.67
C SER A 124 5.40 -2.19 -7.59
N THR A 125 5.38 -1.45 -6.48
CA THR A 125 6.36 -0.38 -6.24
C THR A 125 7.79 -0.92 -6.25
N ASN A 126 7.99 -2.16 -5.81
CA ASN A 126 9.29 -2.83 -5.90
C ASN A 126 9.78 -2.92 -7.35
N LYS A 127 8.93 -3.40 -8.26
CA LYS A 127 9.28 -3.54 -9.68
C LYS A 127 9.46 -2.19 -10.37
N VAL A 128 8.63 -1.21 -10.05
CA VAL A 128 8.58 0.06 -10.80
C VAL A 128 9.57 1.09 -10.28
N TRP A 129 9.75 1.19 -8.96
CA TRP A 129 10.55 2.25 -8.35
C TRP A 129 11.81 1.78 -7.66
N PHE A 130 11.91 0.49 -7.31
CA PHE A 130 13.10 -0.09 -6.69
C PHE A 130 13.86 -1.03 -7.64
N SER A 131 13.62 -0.93 -8.96
CA SER A 131 14.43 -1.64 -9.95
C SER A 131 15.88 -1.11 -9.93
N GLU A 132 16.82 -1.99 -10.25
CA GLU A 132 18.26 -1.68 -10.23
C GLU A 132 18.63 -0.44 -11.06
N ASP A 133 17.86 -0.16 -12.12
CA ASP A 133 18.08 1.01 -12.99
C ASP A 133 17.68 2.35 -12.35
N LYS A 134 16.86 2.35 -11.31
CA LYS A 134 16.28 3.55 -10.71
C LYS A 134 16.76 3.84 -9.30
N PHE A 135 17.41 2.90 -8.66
CA PHE A 135 17.80 3.01 -7.26
C PHE A 135 19.27 2.67 -7.05
N GLU A 136 19.99 3.55 -6.38
CA GLU A 136 21.34 3.24 -5.88
C GLU A 136 21.24 2.09 -4.86
N PRO A 137 21.87 0.93 -5.08
CA PRO A 137 21.76 -0.23 -4.20
C PRO A 137 22.12 0.05 -2.74
N ASN A 138 22.95 1.05 -2.51
CA ASN A 138 23.42 1.45 -1.17
C ASN A 138 22.40 2.25 -0.37
N ASN A 139 21.25 2.60 -0.96
CA ASN A 139 20.20 3.38 -0.29
C ASN A 139 19.03 2.52 0.20
N VAL A 140 19.05 1.21 -0.06
CA VAL A 140 18.01 0.28 0.39
C VAL A 140 18.63 -0.78 1.30
N PHE A 141 18.20 -0.81 2.54
CA PHE A 141 18.68 -1.77 3.54
C PHE A 141 17.59 -2.83 3.76
N SER A 142 17.74 -3.98 3.10
CA SER A 142 16.89 -5.14 3.35
C SER A 142 17.20 -5.76 4.72
N ASP A 143 16.32 -6.63 5.21
CA ASP A 143 16.45 -7.33 6.49
C ASP A 143 16.72 -6.40 7.68
N THR A 144 16.23 -5.15 7.54
CA THR A 144 16.41 -4.08 8.52
C THR A 144 15.07 -3.67 9.10
N SER A 145 14.93 -3.72 10.41
CA SER A 145 13.73 -3.30 11.11
C SER A 145 14.00 -2.11 12.03
N ILE A 146 13.17 -1.08 11.93
CA ILE A 146 13.21 0.06 12.85
C ILE A 146 12.58 -0.36 14.16
N LYS A 147 13.29 -0.18 15.27
CA LYS A 147 12.82 -0.48 16.62
C LYS A 147 12.24 0.76 17.29
N SER A 148 12.94 1.89 17.21
CA SER A 148 12.51 3.15 17.81
C SER A 148 13.23 4.35 17.20
N LEU A 149 12.77 5.53 17.54
CA LEU A 149 13.40 6.81 17.24
C LEU A 149 13.90 7.46 18.53
N ASP A 150 15.03 8.13 18.46
CA ASP A 150 15.43 9.08 19.51
C ASP A 150 14.85 10.44 19.15
N ILE A 151 13.99 10.94 20.00
CA ILE A 151 13.31 12.22 19.80
C ILE A 151 13.79 13.20 20.88
N SER A 152 14.37 14.32 20.47
CA SER A 152 14.82 15.39 21.35
C SER A 152 14.26 16.72 20.86
N ASN A 153 13.67 17.49 21.77
CA ASN A 153 13.04 18.79 21.46
C ASN A 153 12.07 18.74 20.25
N GLY A 154 11.28 17.67 20.16
CA GLY A 154 10.29 17.49 19.08
C GLY A 154 10.89 17.09 17.71
N LYS A 155 12.18 16.79 17.65
CA LYS A 155 12.87 16.34 16.42
C LYS A 155 13.44 14.95 16.60
N ALA A 156 13.29 14.10 15.58
CA ALA A 156 14.03 12.85 15.49
C ALA A 156 15.50 13.16 15.20
N THR A 157 16.39 12.59 16.01
CA THR A 157 17.85 12.77 15.88
C THR A 157 18.54 11.49 15.44
N HIS A 158 18.00 10.35 15.82
CA HIS A 158 18.52 9.03 15.44
C HIS A 158 17.37 8.05 15.24
N ILE A 159 17.64 7.03 14.44
CA ILE A 159 16.84 5.81 14.35
C ILE A 159 17.64 4.65 14.98
N ASN A 160 16.95 3.83 15.77
CA ASN A 160 17.49 2.57 16.29
C ASN A 160 16.97 1.43 15.40
N VAL A 161 17.85 0.77 14.70
CA VAL A 161 17.52 -0.28 13.73
C VAL A 161 18.17 -1.59 14.13
N GLU A 162 17.54 -2.69 13.77
CA GLU A 162 18.13 -4.02 13.83
C GLU A 162 18.29 -4.55 12.41
N ASN A 163 19.52 -4.89 12.06
CA ASN A 163 19.86 -5.55 10.81
C ASN A 163 20.55 -6.87 11.13
N ASN A 164 20.04 -7.98 10.64
CA ASN A 164 20.57 -9.31 10.90
C ASN A 164 20.81 -9.60 12.40
N GLY A 165 19.94 -9.14 13.29
CA GLY A 165 20.04 -9.33 14.73
C GLY A 165 21.01 -8.39 15.45
N ILE A 166 21.67 -7.49 14.73
CA ILE A 166 22.60 -6.50 15.31
C ILE A 166 21.88 -5.14 15.37
N LEU A 167 21.96 -4.52 16.55
CA LEU A 167 21.40 -3.20 16.77
C LEU A 167 22.37 -2.10 16.32
N HIS A 168 21.87 -1.15 15.58
CA HIS A 168 22.60 0.02 15.11
C HIS A 168 21.84 1.28 15.47
N LYS A 169 22.58 2.36 15.75
CA LYS A 169 22.05 3.70 15.94
C LYS A 169 22.55 4.59 14.81
N VAL A 170 21.62 5.14 14.03
CA VAL A 170 21.91 5.94 12.84
C VAL A 170 21.39 7.36 13.02
N GLY A 171 22.27 8.36 12.84
CA GLY A 171 21.89 9.77 12.85
C GLY A 171 21.05 10.14 11.65
N VAL A 172 20.03 10.97 11.85
CA VAL A 172 19.09 11.38 10.79
C VAL A 172 18.70 12.84 10.94
N ASP A 173 18.42 13.50 9.81
CA ASP A 173 17.85 14.85 9.79
C ASP A 173 16.33 14.84 9.72
N LYS A 174 15.76 13.87 9.02
CA LYS A 174 14.31 13.67 8.86
C LYS A 174 13.98 12.19 8.81
N VAL A 175 12.82 11.82 9.33
CA VAL A 175 12.29 10.44 9.26
C VAL A 175 10.90 10.47 8.66
N ILE A 176 10.68 9.64 7.64
CA ILE A 176 9.36 9.37 7.08
C ILE A 176 8.96 7.96 7.51
N LEU A 177 7.96 7.84 8.38
CA LEU A 177 7.43 6.56 8.82
C LEU A 177 6.34 6.09 7.86
N ALA A 178 6.68 5.11 7.03
CA ALA A 178 5.77 4.46 6.07
C ALA A 178 5.63 2.97 6.35
N ALA A 179 5.69 2.57 7.63
CA ALA A 179 5.70 1.17 8.06
C ALA A 179 4.30 0.51 8.16
N GLY A 180 3.30 1.17 7.61
CA GLY A 180 1.91 0.72 7.62
C GLY A 180 1.17 1.07 8.90
N SER A 181 -0.14 0.82 8.90
CA SER A 181 -1.06 1.24 9.97
C SER A 181 -0.82 0.57 11.33
N LEU A 182 -0.15 -0.58 11.36
CA LEU A 182 0.18 -1.29 12.59
C LEU A 182 1.57 -0.91 13.13
N ASN A 183 2.58 -0.91 12.26
CA ASN A 183 3.96 -0.74 12.70
C ASN A 183 4.32 0.73 12.92
N THR A 184 3.77 1.67 12.15
CA THR A 184 4.03 3.11 12.36
C THR A 184 3.65 3.56 13.77
N PRO A 185 2.43 3.29 14.27
CA PRO A 185 2.08 3.61 15.66
C PRO A 185 2.96 2.87 16.67
N LYS A 186 3.30 1.62 16.42
CA LYS A 186 4.16 0.85 17.30
C LYS A 186 5.55 1.49 17.45
N ILE A 187 6.19 1.84 16.34
CA ILE A 187 7.51 2.53 16.36
C ILE A 187 7.44 3.81 17.17
N LEU A 188 6.41 4.63 17.00
CA LEU A 188 6.24 5.86 17.76
C LEU A 188 6.02 5.61 19.26
N LEU A 189 5.23 4.59 19.62
CA LEU A 189 5.02 4.19 21.02
C LEU A 189 6.32 3.68 21.65
N ASP A 190 7.08 2.86 20.94
CA ASP A 190 8.38 2.34 21.39
C ASP A 190 9.43 3.45 21.51
N SER A 191 9.26 4.55 20.74
CA SER A 191 10.07 5.78 20.83
C SER A 191 9.70 6.71 21.99
N GLY A 192 8.74 6.32 22.82
CA GLY A 192 8.25 7.17 23.91
C GLY A 192 7.28 8.28 23.50
N TYR A 193 6.96 8.41 22.22
CA TYR A 193 5.96 9.38 21.76
C TYR A 193 4.57 8.98 22.24
N ARG A 194 3.80 9.95 22.73
CA ARG A 194 2.45 9.74 23.27
C ARG A 194 1.48 10.76 22.70
N ASN A 195 0.38 10.24 22.17
CA ASN A 195 -0.75 11.04 21.69
C ASN A 195 -2.03 10.23 21.90
N LYS A 196 -3.14 10.88 22.24
CA LYS A 196 -4.43 10.21 22.51
C LYS A 196 -5.00 9.42 21.33
N HIS A 197 -4.56 9.72 20.12
CA HIS A 197 -5.01 9.03 18.90
C HIS A 197 -4.06 7.93 18.42
N LEU A 198 -2.83 7.90 18.96
CA LEU A 198 -1.79 6.99 18.51
C LEU A 198 -2.13 5.55 18.88
N GLY A 199 -2.17 4.68 17.86
CA GLY A 199 -2.55 3.27 18.03
C GLY A 199 -4.04 3.02 18.25
N HIS A 200 -4.87 4.07 18.14
CA HIS A 200 -6.33 3.99 18.22
C HIS A 200 -6.97 4.14 16.84
N ASN A 201 -8.28 3.87 16.76
CA ASN A 201 -9.09 4.08 15.56
C ASN A 201 -8.63 3.27 14.31
N LEU A 202 -8.08 2.08 14.52
CA LEU A 202 -7.79 1.18 13.40
C LEU A 202 -9.07 0.92 12.60
N LYS A 203 -9.02 1.24 11.31
CA LYS A 203 -10.07 0.92 10.35
C LYS A 203 -9.63 -0.29 9.53
N LEU A 204 -10.54 -1.20 9.29
CA LEU A 204 -10.31 -2.38 8.48
C LEU A 204 -11.17 -2.30 7.22
N HIS A 205 -10.66 -2.84 6.14
CA HIS A 205 -11.43 -3.11 4.93
C HIS A 205 -11.83 -4.60 4.97
N PRO A 206 -13.05 -4.92 5.42
CA PRO A 206 -13.47 -6.31 5.49
C PRO A 206 -13.71 -6.87 4.10
N VAL A 207 -13.38 -8.13 3.94
CA VAL A 207 -13.74 -8.94 2.76
C VAL A 207 -14.64 -10.05 3.23
N SER A 208 -15.80 -10.20 2.61
CA SER A 208 -16.80 -11.23 2.88
C SER A 208 -16.96 -12.16 1.68
#